data_261c655c659b4005e959faddeaeb7c33
#
_entry.id   261c655c659b4005e959faddeaeb7c33
#
_cell.length_a   1.000
_cell.length_b   1.000
_cell.length_c   1.000
_cell.angle_alpha   90.00
_cell.angle_beta   90.00
_cell.angle_gamma   90.00
#
_symmetry.space_group_name_H-M   'P 1'
#
loop_
_entity.id
_entity.type
_entity.pdbx_description
1 polymer ?
#
loop_
_entity_poly.entity_id
_entity_poly.type
_entity_poly.pdbx_seq_one_letter_code
_entity_poly.pdbx_strand_id
1 'polypeptide(L)'
;MRNWFIFFPDSGGMIDSRELSIHIEHMPDIQRAPERIEKIVVPGRSGTLTKTEGENIYDSYPDAFDIVALDESKIQSIQRLLRGNGKIIFSNEPQYRYTVSITDGLSFNRFFRKWRRATLSMEKQPFKESVAEKIHRGTSTEHVGGEELSFGKGYEITLFCETDVPCPFFAELDFEYGSGAGTCWMYTNLLSENGIMFFSRNFETNKIYIDNQNGTIYNNLGENLMEITKGYNFPQYLKRGQNKIYFRTAYATQVTVKHRGWFL
;
A
#
# COMPACT_ATOMS: atom_id res chain seq x y z
N MET A 1 27.98 -10.80 2.70
CA MET A 1 27.34 -9.50 2.36
C MET A 1 27.11 -8.74 3.65
N ARG A 2 27.20 -7.42 3.63
CA ARG A 2 26.92 -6.61 4.84
C ARG A 2 25.43 -6.42 4.97
N ASN A 3 24.86 -6.67 6.14
CA ASN A 3 23.44 -6.42 6.43
C ASN A 3 23.13 -4.93 6.38
N TRP A 4 21.99 -4.55 5.79
CA TRP A 4 21.54 -3.16 5.68
C TRP A 4 20.03 -3.07 5.66
N PHE A 5 19.50 -1.89 5.99
CA PHE A 5 18.11 -1.51 5.73
C PHE A 5 18.07 -0.11 5.11
N ILE A 6 16.94 0.17 4.44
CA ILE A 6 16.56 1.50 3.98
C ILE A 6 15.21 1.82 4.56
N PHE A 7 15.10 2.95 5.25
CA PHE A 7 13.86 3.44 5.83
C PHE A 7 13.36 4.68 5.10
N PHE A 8 12.08 4.71 4.78
CA PHE A 8 11.37 5.79 4.12
C PHE A 8 10.32 6.32 5.09
N PRO A 9 10.61 7.34 5.88
CA PRO A 9 9.64 7.94 6.80
C PRO A 9 8.52 8.64 6.02
N ASP A 10 7.30 8.63 6.57
CA ASP A 10 6.15 9.33 5.96
C ASP A 10 6.35 10.84 5.90
N SER A 11 7.23 11.40 6.73
CA SER A 11 7.67 12.80 6.67
C SER A 11 8.52 13.15 5.44
N GLY A 12 8.87 12.15 4.63
CA GLY A 12 9.69 12.30 3.42
C GLY A 12 11.17 12.00 3.64
N GLY A 13 11.83 11.73 2.52
CA GLY A 13 13.26 11.38 2.49
C GLY A 13 13.51 9.87 2.47
N MET A 14 14.78 9.51 2.42
CA MET A 14 15.28 8.14 2.44
C MET A 14 16.46 8.06 3.42
N ILE A 15 16.46 7.08 4.26
CA ILE A 15 17.48 6.86 5.29
C ILE A 15 18.13 5.50 5.03
N ASP A 16 19.38 5.52 4.56
CA ASP A 16 20.18 4.32 4.34
C ASP A 16 21.08 4.06 5.55
N SER A 17 20.94 2.88 6.15
CA SER A 17 21.75 2.47 7.30
C SER A 17 23.27 2.50 7.02
N ARG A 18 23.67 2.32 5.76
CA ARG A 18 25.08 2.35 5.33
C ARG A 18 25.66 3.76 5.40
N GLU A 19 24.87 4.78 5.02
CA GLU A 19 25.28 6.19 5.08
C GLU A 19 25.40 6.69 6.53
N LEU A 20 24.57 6.15 7.41
CA LEU A 20 24.62 6.44 8.84
C LEU A 20 25.70 5.65 9.59
N SER A 21 26.48 4.82 8.89
CA SER A 21 27.50 3.93 9.50
C SER A 21 26.89 3.00 10.56
N ILE A 22 25.70 2.52 10.31
CA ILE A 22 25.02 1.52 11.13
C ILE A 22 25.45 0.13 10.67
N HIS A 23 25.86 -0.71 11.61
CA HIS A 23 26.04 -2.13 11.42
C HIS A 23 24.86 -2.88 12.05
N ILE A 24 24.37 -3.90 11.35
CA ILE A 24 23.28 -4.76 11.81
C ILE A 24 23.89 -6.13 12.10
N GLU A 25 23.81 -6.59 13.33
CA GLU A 25 24.36 -7.88 13.74
C GLU A 25 23.55 -9.03 13.14
N HIS A 26 22.23 -9.01 13.35
CA HIS A 26 21.31 -9.99 12.81
C HIS A 26 20.13 -9.27 12.15
N MET A 27 19.79 -9.71 10.95
CA MET A 27 18.57 -9.21 10.28
C MET A 27 17.36 -9.74 11.02
N PRO A 28 16.25 -8.98 11.01
CA PRO A 28 14.97 -9.47 11.54
C PRO A 28 14.57 -10.80 10.87
N ASP A 29 13.96 -11.67 11.66
CA ASP A 29 13.41 -12.91 11.15
C ASP A 29 12.27 -12.64 10.17
N ILE A 30 12.14 -13.53 9.16
CA ILE A 30 11.01 -13.49 8.25
C ILE A 30 9.83 -14.15 8.96
N GLN A 31 8.89 -13.33 9.41
CA GLN A 31 7.73 -13.77 10.17
C GLN A 31 6.46 -13.54 9.36
N ARG A 32 5.51 -14.44 9.52
CA ARG A 32 4.14 -14.25 9.05
C ARG A 32 3.33 -13.53 10.13
N ALA A 33 2.52 -12.57 9.70
CA ALA A 33 1.59 -11.89 10.59
C ALA A 33 0.60 -12.88 11.24
N PRO A 34 0.26 -12.72 12.53
CA PRO A 34 -0.75 -13.54 13.19
C PRO A 34 -2.14 -13.23 12.65
N GLU A 35 -2.94 -14.27 12.41
CA GLU A 35 -4.36 -14.10 12.11
C GLU A 35 -5.08 -13.54 13.33
N ARG A 36 -5.99 -12.59 13.09
CA ARG A 36 -6.84 -12.07 14.16
C ARG A 36 -7.88 -13.10 14.54
N ILE A 37 -7.77 -13.58 15.78
CA ILE A 37 -8.64 -14.63 16.34
C ILE A 37 -9.27 -14.17 17.64
N GLU A 38 -10.57 -14.36 17.76
CA GLU A 38 -11.31 -14.21 19.01
C GLU A 38 -11.32 -15.54 19.77
N LYS A 39 -10.86 -15.53 21.03
CA LYS A 39 -10.92 -16.69 21.93
C LYS A 39 -12.12 -16.56 22.85
N ILE A 40 -13.12 -17.43 22.68
CA ILE A 40 -14.36 -17.43 23.45
C ILE A 40 -14.26 -18.50 24.53
N VAL A 41 -14.35 -18.10 25.79
CA VAL A 41 -14.44 -19.01 26.93
C VAL A 41 -15.91 -19.40 27.11
N VAL A 42 -16.20 -20.70 27.00
CA VAL A 42 -17.55 -21.23 27.22
C VAL A 42 -17.61 -21.81 28.65
N PRO A 43 -18.50 -21.27 29.53
CA PRO A 43 -18.65 -21.80 30.91
C PRO A 43 -18.99 -23.29 30.88
N GLY A 44 -18.32 -24.06 31.74
CA GLY A 44 -18.54 -25.50 31.84
C GLY A 44 -17.84 -26.37 30.78
N ARG A 45 -17.09 -25.77 29.86
CA ARG A 45 -16.29 -26.49 28.88
C ARG A 45 -14.79 -26.27 29.11
N SER A 46 -14.02 -27.32 29.01
CA SER A 46 -12.55 -27.22 29.04
C SER A 46 -12.05 -26.68 27.67
N GLY A 47 -11.12 -25.72 27.74
CA GLY A 47 -10.55 -25.05 26.56
C GLY A 47 -11.38 -23.87 26.06
N THR A 48 -10.93 -23.26 24.97
CA THR A 48 -11.56 -22.09 24.32
C THR A 48 -12.03 -22.42 22.92
N LEU A 49 -13.13 -21.81 22.51
CA LEU A 49 -13.50 -21.76 21.08
C LEU A 49 -12.70 -20.64 20.40
N THR A 50 -12.14 -20.96 19.26
CA THR A 50 -11.42 -19.99 18.44
C THR A 50 -12.32 -19.61 17.26
N LYS A 51 -12.56 -18.31 17.09
CA LYS A 51 -13.31 -17.74 15.97
C LYS A 51 -12.38 -16.78 15.23
N THR A 52 -12.23 -16.96 13.93
CA THR A 52 -11.58 -15.98 13.06
C THR A 52 -12.54 -14.85 12.74
N GLU A 53 -12.09 -13.60 12.79
CA GLU A 53 -12.93 -12.42 12.52
C GLU A 53 -13.21 -12.17 11.04
N GLY A 54 -12.93 -13.13 10.17
CA GLY A 54 -13.13 -13.05 8.74
C GLY A 54 -11.97 -13.68 7.96
N GLU A 55 -12.06 -13.63 6.65
CA GLU A 55 -10.97 -14.07 5.77
C GLU A 55 -9.92 -12.97 5.62
N ASN A 56 -8.64 -13.32 5.75
CA ASN A 56 -7.50 -12.43 5.53
C ASN A 56 -7.42 -11.21 6.48
N ILE A 57 -7.89 -11.36 7.72
CA ILE A 57 -7.72 -10.34 8.75
C ILE A 57 -6.56 -10.76 9.65
N TYR A 58 -5.53 -9.93 9.68
CA TYR A 58 -4.29 -10.16 10.42
C TYR A 58 -3.98 -8.98 11.32
N ASP A 59 -3.31 -9.24 12.43
CA ASP A 59 -2.85 -8.19 13.33
C ASP A 59 -1.45 -7.69 12.95
N SER A 60 -1.16 -6.44 13.28
CA SER A 60 0.20 -5.95 13.34
C SER A 60 0.98 -6.72 14.40
N TYR A 61 2.29 -6.78 14.26
CA TYR A 61 3.15 -7.53 15.17
C TYR A 61 4.44 -6.78 15.49
N PRO A 62 4.93 -6.91 16.74
CA PRO A 62 6.19 -6.31 17.14
C PRO A 62 7.37 -7.03 16.50
N ASP A 63 8.38 -6.28 16.14
CA ASP A 63 9.67 -6.80 15.70
C ASP A 63 10.80 -5.91 16.23
N ALA A 64 11.95 -6.51 16.49
CA ALA A 64 13.09 -5.79 17.00
C ALA A 64 14.41 -6.44 16.57
N PHE A 65 15.42 -5.61 16.32
CA PHE A 65 16.76 -6.08 16.00
C PHE A 65 17.84 -5.12 16.50
N ASP A 66 19.03 -5.66 16.69
CA ASP A 66 20.14 -4.89 17.23
C ASP A 66 20.92 -4.18 16.13
N ILE A 67 21.19 -2.91 16.39
CA ILE A 67 22.00 -2.05 15.55
C ILE A 67 23.20 -1.54 16.33
N VAL A 68 24.34 -1.40 15.65
CA VAL A 68 25.55 -0.82 16.19
C VAL A 68 25.94 0.41 15.40
N ALA A 69 25.91 1.56 16.05
CA ALA A 69 26.50 2.78 15.49
C ALA A 69 28.01 2.73 15.58
N LEU A 70 28.67 2.71 14.44
CA LEU A 70 30.14 2.66 14.34
C LEU A 70 30.79 4.03 14.54
N ASP A 71 29.99 5.10 14.42
CA ASP A 71 30.40 6.48 14.60
C ASP A 71 29.52 7.17 15.65
N GLU A 72 30.11 7.48 16.81
CA GLU A 72 29.42 8.10 17.93
C GLU A 72 28.86 9.48 17.60
N SER A 73 29.49 10.22 16.69
CA SER A 73 29.03 11.55 16.27
C SER A 73 27.67 11.53 15.55
N LYS A 74 27.28 10.41 14.99
CA LYS A 74 26.02 10.23 14.25
C LYS A 74 24.83 9.81 15.12
N ILE A 75 25.04 9.49 16.40
CA ILE A 75 23.99 8.95 17.29
C ILE A 75 22.78 9.86 17.34
N GLN A 76 22.96 11.15 17.56
CA GLN A 76 21.85 12.10 17.63
C GLN A 76 21.06 12.17 16.31
N SER A 77 21.76 12.07 15.18
CA SER A 77 21.11 12.03 13.86
C SER A 77 20.34 10.73 13.69
N ILE A 78 20.89 9.58 14.10
CA ILE A 78 20.22 8.29 14.05
C ILE A 78 18.94 8.31 14.88
N GLN A 79 19.00 8.79 16.14
CA GLN A 79 17.84 8.89 17.02
C GLN A 79 16.73 9.80 16.46
N ARG A 80 17.12 10.89 15.79
CA ARG A 80 16.17 11.82 15.19
C ARG A 80 15.51 11.27 13.94
N LEU A 81 16.27 10.53 13.12
CA LEU A 81 15.84 10.04 11.81
C LEU A 81 15.04 8.73 11.90
N LEU A 82 15.44 7.80 12.78
CA LEU A 82 14.78 6.49 12.93
C LEU A 82 13.62 6.59 13.93
N ARG A 83 12.53 7.22 13.51
CA ARG A 83 11.31 7.38 14.32
C ARG A 83 10.07 7.57 13.45
N GLY A 84 8.90 7.27 14.04
CA GLY A 84 7.60 7.49 13.40
C GLY A 84 7.23 6.41 12.40
N ASN A 85 6.23 6.71 11.62
CA ASN A 85 5.69 5.80 10.61
C ASN A 85 6.48 5.90 9.31
N GLY A 86 6.50 4.78 8.58
CA GLY A 86 7.16 4.74 7.29
C GLY A 86 7.23 3.35 6.70
N LYS A 87 8.05 3.21 5.68
CA LYS A 87 8.29 1.92 5.01
C LYS A 87 9.77 1.54 5.13
N ILE A 88 10.05 0.27 5.40
CA ILE A 88 11.42 -0.23 5.54
C ILE A 88 11.67 -1.39 4.58
N ILE A 89 12.87 -1.41 3.98
CA ILE A 89 13.37 -2.49 3.14
C ILE A 89 14.58 -3.09 3.83
N PHE A 90 14.62 -4.41 3.94
CA PHE A 90 15.73 -5.15 4.53
C PHE A 90 16.57 -5.88 3.47
N SER A 91 17.87 -6.02 3.72
CA SER A 91 18.81 -6.67 2.78
C SER A 91 18.57 -8.17 2.57
N ASN A 92 17.88 -8.84 3.49
CA ASN A 92 17.48 -10.25 3.36
C ASN A 92 16.24 -10.45 2.48
N GLU A 93 15.40 -9.41 2.31
CA GLU A 93 14.23 -9.42 1.45
C GLU A 93 14.13 -8.11 0.62
N PRO A 94 15.11 -7.79 -0.24
CA PRO A 94 15.19 -6.50 -0.92
C PRO A 94 14.06 -6.26 -1.94
N GLN A 95 13.30 -7.30 -2.29
CA GLN A 95 12.14 -7.22 -3.18
C GLN A 95 10.86 -6.77 -2.46
N TYR A 96 10.86 -6.72 -1.12
CA TYR A 96 9.72 -6.33 -0.32
C TYR A 96 10.02 -5.11 0.55
N ARG A 97 8.98 -4.37 0.87
CA ARG A 97 8.98 -3.30 1.85
C ARG A 97 7.88 -3.52 2.88
N TYR A 98 8.19 -3.23 4.12
CA TYR A 98 7.29 -3.36 5.25
C TYR A 98 6.80 -1.99 5.68
N THR A 99 5.52 -1.82 5.93
CA THR A 99 4.99 -0.63 6.61
C THR A 99 5.21 -0.81 8.10
N VAL A 100 5.90 0.14 8.72
CA VAL A 100 6.34 0.05 10.12
C VAL A 100 6.03 1.32 10.89
N SER A 101 5.89 1.16 12.21
CA SER A 101 5.83 2.26 13.16
C SER A 101 6.97 2.09 14.16
N ILE A 102 7.90 3.04 14.19
CA ILE A 102 9.01 3.11 15.15
C ILE A 102 8.60 4.11 16.22
N THR A 103 8.07 3.60 17.35
CA THR A 103 7.54 4.41 18.44
C THR A 103 8.50 4.52 19.62
N ASP A 104 9.35 3.52 19.79
CA ASP A 104 10.26 3.46 20.90
C ASP A 104 11.48 4.35 20.70
N GLY A 105 11.88 5.03 21.75
CA GLY A 105 13.09 5.82 21.77
C GLY A 105 14.34 4.93 21.70
N LEU A 106 15.24 5.20 20.75
CA LEU A 106 16.52 4.51 20.64
C LEU A 106 17.44 4.90 21.79
N SER A 107 17.81 3.93 22.61
CA SER A 107 18.78 4.08 23.69
C SER A 107 20.10 3.38 23.32
N PHE A 108 21.18 4.15 23.17
CA PHE A 108 22.47 3.64 22.79
C PHE A 108 23.35 3.35 24.01
N ASN A 109 23.71 2.12 24.20
CA ASN A 109 24.63 1.65 25.24
C ASN A 109 26.06 1.53 24.68
N ARG A 110 27.05 1.71 25.54
CA ARG A 110 28.44 1.50 25.17
C ARG A 110 28.69 0.02 24.87
N PHE A 111 29.08 -0.26 23.63
CA PHE A 111 29.39 -1.63 23.19
C PHE A 111 30.90 -1.87 23.14
N PHE A 112 31.63 -1.00 22.44
CA PHE A 112 33.09 -1.11 22.36
C PHE A 112 33.67 0.27 22.04
N ARG A 113 34.67 0.72 22.74
CA ARG A 113 35.35 2.02 22.55
C ARG A 113 34.39 3.14 22.09
N LYS A 114 34.36 3.42 20.75
CA LYS A 114 33.49 4.42 20.11
C LYS A 114 32.18 3.85 19.57
N TRP A 115 31.97 2.54 19.65
CA TRP A 115 30.77 1.90 19.13
C TRP A 115 29.67 1.89 20.19
N ARG A 116 28.45 2.10 19.71
CA ARG A 116 27.26 2.14 20.55
C ARG A 116 26.22 1.18 19.98
N ARG A 117 25.63 0.35 20.83
CA ARG A 117 24.59 -0.61 20.48
C ARG A 117 23.26 -0.11 20.97
N ALA A 118 22.22 -0.31 20.15
CA ALA A 118 20.82 -0.08 20.48
C ALA A 118 19.97 -1.16 19.85
N THR A 119 18.82 -1.44 20.45
CA THR A 119 17.78 -2.26 19.85
C THR A 119 16.78 -1.33 19.17
N LEU A 120 16.54 -1.54 17.87
CA LEU A 120 15.52 -0.86 17.11
C LEU A 120 14.25 -1.70 17.16
N SER A 121 13.25 -1.22 17.91
CA SER A 121 11.93 -1.82 18.02
C SER A 121 10.96 -1.13 17.10
N MET A 122 10.09 -1.90 16.47
CA MET A 122 9.06 -1.41 15.56
C MET A 122 7.83 -2.29 15.61
N GLU A 123 6.71 -1.72 15.22
CA GLU A 123 5.50 -2.45 14.91
C GLU A 123 5.36 -2.59 13.40
N LYS A 124 5.31 -3.81 12.90
CA LYS A 124 5.10 -4.11 11.47
C LYS A 124 3.62 -4.30 11.19
N GLN A 125 3.15 -3.69 10.10
CA GLN A 125 1.84 -4.01 9.54
C GLN A 125 1.85 -5.43 8.95
N PRO A 126 0.68 -6.09 8.89
CA PRO A 126 0.61 -7.52 8.57
C PRO A 126 1.11 -7.90 7.18
N PHE A 127 1.07 -6.96 6.24
CA PHE A 127 1.43 -7.25 4.87
C PHE A 127 2.70 -6.51 4.46
N LYS A 128 3.59 -7.23 3.77
CA LYS A 128 4.71 -6.64 3.04
C LYS A 128 4.30 -6.38 1.60
N GLU A 129 4.75 -5.27 1.05
CA GLU A 129 4.46 -4.85 -0.32
C GLU A 129 5.64 -5.14 -1.25
N SER A 130 5.38 -5.50 -2.50
CA SER A 130 6.43 -5.53 -3.52
C SER A 130 7.06 -4.14 -3.68
N VAL A 131 8.38 -4.07 -3.72
CA VAL A 131 9.11 -2.81 -4.04
C VAL A 131 8.82 -2.38 -5.47
N ALA A 132 8.75 -3.34 -6.40
CA ALA A 132 8.41 -3.09 -7.79
C ALA A 132 6.93 -2.73 -7.93
N GLU A 133 6.66 -1.57 -8.52
CA GLU A 133 5.32 -1.17 -8.92
C GLU A 133 5.03 -1.67 -10.34
N LYS A 134 3.91 -2.35 -10.51
CA LYS A 134 3.43 -2.77 -11.82
C LYS A 134 2.49 -1.69 -12.37
N ILE A 135 2.76 -1.23 -13.59
CA ILE A 135 2.01 -0.17 -14.26
C ILE A 135 1.34 -0.74 -15.50
N HIS A 136 0.04 -0.58 -15.61
CA HIS A 136 -0.77 -1.04 -16.73
C HIS A 136 -1.52 0.12 -17.34
N ARG A 137 -1.54 0.17 -18.67
CA ARG A 137 -2.28 1.19 -19.41
C ARG A 137 -3.50 0.56 -20.06
N GLY A 138 -4.63 1.23 -19.95
CA GLY A 138 -5.88 0.80 -20.55
C GLY A 138 -5.85 0.93 -22.07
N THR A 139 -6.39 -0.08 -22.72
CA THR A 139 -6.68 -0.03 -24.16
C THR A 139 -8.09 0.51 -24.33
N SER A 140 -8.22 1.53 -25.18
CA SER A 140 -9.52 2.09 -25.53
C SER A 140 -10.36 1.06 -26.29
N THR A 141 -11.63 0.93 -25.94
CA THR A 141 -12.58 0.01 -26.57
C THR A 141 -13.96 0.65 -26.70
N GLU A 142 -14.71 0.24 -27.71
CA GLU A 142 -16.12 0.62 -27.88
C GLU A 142 -17.07 -0.27 -27.07
N HIS A 143 -16.55 -1.40 -26.55
CA HIS A 143 -17.28 -2.32 -25.71
C HIS A 143 -16.60 -2.42 -24.35
N VAL A 144 -17.39 -2.39 -23.28
CA VAL A 144 -16.89 -2.59 -21.91
C VAL A 144 -17.72 -3.68 -21.24
N GLY A 145 -17.04 -4.72 -20.76
CA GLY A 145 -17.72 -5.86 -20.14
C GLY A 145 -18.63 -6.66 -21.07
N GLY A 146 -18.43 -6.55 -22.39
CA GLY A 146 -19.28 -7.19 -23.41
C GLY A 146 -20.47 -6.37 -23.87
N GLU A 147 -20.69 -5.20 -23.27
CA GLU A 147 -21.76 -4.26 -23.68
C GLU A 147 -21.19 -3.17 -24.60
N GLU A 148 -21.94 -2.86 -25.67
CA GLU A 148 -21.63 -1.73 -26.56
C GLU A 148 -21.92 -0.41 -25.84
N LEU A 149 -20.99 0.52 -25.93
CA LEU A 149 -21.15 1.84 -25.34
C LEU A 149 -21.98 2.73 -26.25
N SER A 150 -23.12 3.17 -25.76
CA SER A 150 -23.97 4.13 -26.49
C SER A 150 -23.34 5.52 -26.62
N PHE A 151 -22.37 5.85 -25.74
CA PHE A 151 -21.59 7.09 -25.76
C PHE A 151 -20.30 6.94 -24.93
N GLY A 152 -19.31 7.74 -25.29
CA GLY A 152 -18.03 7.80 -24.58
C GLY A 152 -17.05 6.72 -25.03
N LYS A 153 -15.93 6.62 -24.29
CA LYS A 153 -14.88 5.62 -24.49
C LYS A 153 -14.83 4.69 -23.28
N GLY A 154 -14.65 3.41 -23.54
CA GLY A 154 -14.34 2.43 -22.54
C GLY A 154 -12.85 2.14 -22.51
N TYR A 155 -12.37 1.72 -21.34
CA TYR A 155 -11.01 1.20 -21.18
C TYR A 155 -11.10 -0.11 -20.43
N GLU A 156 -10.44 -1.12 -20.97
CA GLU A 156 -10.27 -2.41 -20.32
C GLU A 156 -8.79 -2.61 -20.01
N ILE A 157 -8.51 -2.97 -18.76
CA ILE A 157 -7.17 -3.31 -18.30
C ILE A 157 -7.21 -4.71 -17.76
N THR A 158 -6.55 -5.64 -18.45
CA THR A 158 -6.32 -6.99 -17.97
C THR A 158 -4.92 -7.05 -17.37
N LEU A 159 -4.83 -7.46 -16.12
CA LEU A 159 -3.57 -7.59 -15.41
C LEU A 159 -3.51 -8.88 -14.60
N PHE A 160 -2.30 -9.34 -14.34
CA PHE A 160 -2.04 -10.47 -13.46
C PHE A 160 -1.42 -9.97 -12.15
N CYS A 161 -2.11 -10.21 -11.04
CA CYS A 161 -1.67 -9.83 -9.71
C CYS A 161 -1.06 -11.03 -8.99
N GLU A 162 0.22 -10.90 -8.63
CA GLU A 162 0.91 -11.80 -7.73
C GLU A 162 0.77 -11.24 -6.33
N THR A 163 -0.07 -11.87 -5.52
CA THR A 163 -0.40 -11.41 -4.16
C THR A 163 -0.89 -12.59 -3.34
N ASP A 164 -0.65 -12.60 -2.05
CA ASP A 164 -1.19 -13.62 -1.14
C ASP A 164 -2.57 -13.22 -0.61
N VAL A 165 -2.80 -11.92 -0.50
CA VAL A 165 -4.05 -11.31 -0.04
C VAL A 165 -4.53 -10.26 -1.04
N PRO A 166 -5.81 -9.90 -1.07
CA PRO A 166 -6.29 -8.83 -1.92
C PRO A 166 -5.51 -7.55 -1.71
N CYS A 167 -4.98 -6.97 -2.79
CA CYS A 167 -4.18 -5.76 -2.72
C CYS A 167 -4.87 -4.57 -3.37
N PRO A 168 -4.70 -3.35 -2.84
CA PRO A 168 -5.24 -2.14 -3.44
C PRO A 168 -4.52 -1.80 -4.75
N PHE A 169 -5.17 -1.02 -5.57
CA PHE A 169 -4.57 -0.43 -6.76
C PHE A 169 -4.86 1.08 -6.80
N PHE A 170 -4.03 1.77 -7.53
CA PHE A 170 -4.16 3.19 -7.81
C PHE A 170 -4.49 3.37 -9.29
N ALA A 171 -5.54 4.14 -9.60
CA ALA A 171 -5.87 4.46 -10.99
C ALA A 171 -5.73 5.96 -11.25
N GLU A 172 -5.16 6.27 -12.41
CA GLU A 172 -4.98 7.63 -12.92
C GLU A 172 -5.72 7.74 -14.26
N LEU A 173 -6.64 8.68 -14.34
CA LEU A 173 -7.39 8.99 -15.54
C LEU A 173 -6.95 10.35 -16.06
N ASP A 174 -6.45 10.39 -17.28
CA ASP A 174 -6.12 11.61 -18.00
C ASP A 174 -7.30 12.05 -18.86
N PHE A 175 -7.63 13.33 -18.83
CA PHE A 175 -8.70 13.95 -19.61
C PHE A 175 -8.17 15.03 -20.53
N GLU A 176 -8.83 15.22 -21.64
CA GLU A 176 -8.56 16.36 -22.51
C GLU A 176 -9.04 17.64 -21.82
N TYR A 177 -8.19 18.66 -21.79
CA TYR A 177 -8.51 19.94 -21.14
C TYR A 177 -9.76 20.57 -21.77
N GLY A 178 -10.69 20.99 -20.92
CA GLY A 178 -11.92 21.66 -21.36
C GLY A 178 -13.04 20.73 -21.85
N SER A 179 -12.91 19.42 -21.68
CA SER A 179 -13.88 18.44 -22.19
C SER A 179 -15.23 18.38 -21.46
N GLY A 180 -15.51 19.30 -20.55
CA GLY A 180 -16.82 19.44 -19.91
C GLY A 180 -17.15 18.41 -18.85
N ALA A 181 -18.38 18.50 -18.31
CA ALA A 181 -18.86 17.60 -17.29
C ALA A 181 -19.07 16.18 -17.83
N GLY A 182 -18.54 15.19 -17.15
CA GLY A 182 -18.65 13.79 -17.54
C GLY A 182 -18.90 12.85 -16.38
N THR A 183 -19.47 11.70 -16.71
CA THR A 183 -19.62 10.59 -15.79
C THR A 183 -18.47 9.61 -16.01
N CYS A 184 -17.80 9.19 -14.96
CA CYS A 184 -16.84 8.11 -15.01
C CYS A 184 -17.33 6.95 -14.15
N TRP A 185 -17.27 5.76 -14.70
CA TRP A 185 -17.57 4.51 -14.02
C TRP A 185 -16.28 3.68 -13.94
N MET A 186 -16.05 3.05 -12.80
CA MET A 186 -14.99 2.07 -12.62
C MET A 186 -15.55 0.83 -11.94
N TYR A 187 -15.22 -0.34 -12.42
CA TYR A 187 -15.54 -1.61 -11.78
C TYR A 187 -14.46 -2.67 -12.05
N THR A 188 -14.33 -3.61 -11.12
CA THR A 188 -13.35 -4.69 -11.19
C THR A 188 -14.05 -6.05 -11.35
N ASN A 189 -13.48 -6.88 -12.22
CA ASN A 189 -13.74 -8.33 -12.40
C ASN A 189 -15.15 -8.78 -12.67
N LEU A 190 -16.18 -7.97 -12.46
CA LEU A 190 -17.57 -8.37 -12.68
C LEU A 190 -18.52 -7.17 -12.59
N LEU A 191 -19.48 -7.14 -13.52
CA LEU A 191 -20.80 -6.55 -13.43
C LEU A 191 -20.88 -5.08 -13.01
N SER A 192 -21.48 -4.31 -13.86
CA SER A 192 -21.82 -2.89 -13.73
C SER A 192 -22.50 -2.50 -12.40
N GLU A 193 -23.05 -3.48 -11.66
CA GLU A 193 -23.74 -3.26 -10.39
C GLU A 193 -22.82 -3.00 -9.20
N ASN A 194 -21.54 -3.38 -9.29
CA ASN A 194 -20.55 -3.27 -8.20
C ASN A 194 -19.51 -2.19 -8.44
N GLY A 195 -19.75 -1.26 -9.34
CA GLY A 195 -18.81 -0.19 -9.66
C GLY A 195 -19.01 1.06 -8.82
N ILE A 196 -18.03 1.92 -8.88
CA ILE A 196 -18.15 3.30 -8.42
C ILE A 196 -18.46 4.20 -9.63
N MET A 197 -19.27 5.18 -9.39
CA MET A 197 -19.60 6.20 -10.34
C MET A 197 -19.35 7.57 -9.72
N PHE A 198 -18.67 8.43 -10.41
CA PHE A 198 -18.51 9.81 -9.99
C PHE A 198 -18.85 10.76 -11.14
N PHE A 199 -19.37 11.91 -10.77
CA PHE A 199 -19.71 12.98 -11.68
C PHE A 199 -18.78 14.14 -11.44
N SER A 200 -18.19 14.68 -12.49
CA SER A 200 -17.54 15.97 -12.40
C SER A 200 -18.33 17.00 -13.19
N ARG A 201 -18.60 18.13 -12.56
CA ARG A 201 -19.42 19.20 -13.18
C ARG A 201 -18.63 20.15 -14.04
N ASN A 202 -17.33 20.32 -13.77
CA ASN A 202 -16.42 21.13 -14.58
C ASN A 202 -15.01 20.55 -14.43
N PHE A 203 -14.46 20.00 -15.50
CA PHE A 203 -13.07 19.62 -15.52
C PHE A 203 -12.21 20.83 -15.87
N GLU A 204 -11.93 21.69 -14.92
CA GLU A 204 -10.74 22.55 -15.01
C GLU A 204 -9.47 21.74 -14.79
N THR A 205 -9.64 20.46 -14.48
CA THR A 205 -8.60 19.51 -14.13
C THR A 205 -8.46 18.48 -15.22
N ASN A 206 -7.24 18.15 -15.56
CA ASN A 206 -6.93 17.18 -16.61
C ASN A 206 -6.63 15.78 -16.08
N LYS A 207 -6.70 15.56 -14.75
CA LYS A 207 -6.43 14.27 -14.11
C LYS A 207 -7.33 13.98 -12.93
N ILE A 208 -7.75 12.73 -12.82
CA ILE A 208 -8.43 12.18 -11.65
C ILE A 208 -7.64 10.99 -11.14
N TYR A 209 -7.50 10.92 -9.84
CA TYR A 209 -6.82 9.85 -9.12
C TYR A 209 -7.82 9.08 -8.26
N ILE A 210 -7.79 7.76 -8.36
CA ILE A 210 -8.58 6.83 -7.56
C ILE A 210 -7.61 6.01 -6.73
N ASP A 211 -7.56 6.28 -5.43
CA ASP A 211 -6.69 5.62 -4.47
C ASP A 211 -7.50 4.60 -3.65
N ASN A 212 -7.41 3.33 -4.04
CA ASN A 212 -8.12 2.27 -3.33
C ASN A 212 -7.43 1.89 -2.00
N GLN A 213 -6.18 2.28 -1.78
CA GLN A 213 -5.50 2.04 -0.51
C GLN A 213 -6.06 2.95 0.59
N ASN A 214 -6.25 4.22 0.26
CA ASN A 214 -6.76 5.21 1.21
C ASN A 214 -8.29 5.41 1.11
N GLY A 215 -8.94 4.76 0.14
CA GLY A 215 -10.37 4.93 -0.10
C GLY A 215 -10.73 6.35 -0.51
N THR A 216 -9.91 7.00 -1.34
CA THR A 216 -10.10 8.40 -1.74
C THR A 216 -10.08 8.59 -3.25
N ILE A 217 -10.86 9.56 -3.73
CA ILE A 217 -10.86 10.01 -5.11
C ILE A 217 -10.60 11.51 -5.11
N TYR A 218 -9.62 11.96 -5.87
CA TYR A 218 -9.24 13.38 -5.93
C TYR A 218 -8.74 13.76 -7.31
N ASN A 219 -8.71 15.06 -7.58
CA ASN A 219 -8.18 15.59 -8.84
C ASN A 219 -6.72 16.10 -8.68
N ASN A 220 -6.12 16.56 -9.76
CA ASN A 220 -4.75 17.08 -9.74
C ASN A 220 -4.59 18.42 -8.98
N LEU A 221 -5.68 19.06 -8.55
CA LEU A 221 -5.65 20.22 -7.65
C LEU A 221 -5.73 19.79 -6.17
N GLY A 222 -5.87 18.49 -5.89
CA GLY A 222 -6.03 17.94 -4.55
C GLY A 222 -7.43 18.05 -3.98
N GLU A 223 -8.42 18.41 -4.80
CA GLU A 223 -9.83 18.46 -4.38
C GLU A 223 -10.38 17.05 -4.20
N ASN A 224 -11.02 16.80 -3.07
CA ASN A 224 -11.66 15.52 -2.77
C ASN A 224 -12.97 15.39 -3.54
N LEU A 225 -13.10 14.33 -4.34
CA LEU A 225 -14.28 14.05 -5.16
C LEU A 225 -15.23 13.02 -4.53
N MET A 226 -14.98 12.59 -3.31
CA MET A 226 -15.80 11.57 -2.62
C MET A 226 -17.25 12.02 -2.41
N GLU A 227 -17.51 13.31 -2.22
CA GLU A 227 -18.87 13.85 -2.03
C GLU A 227 -19.76 13.69 -3.25
N ILE A 228 -19.16 13.66 -4.44
CA ILE A 228 -19.86 13.47 -5.72
C ILE A 228 -19.76 12.04 -6.25
N THR A 229 -19.14 11.15 -5.48
CA THR A 229 -18.99 9.74 -5.83
C THR A 229 -20.19 8.96 -5.32
N LYS A 230 -20.75 8.13 -6.19
CA LYS A 230 -21.82 7.18 -5.85
C LYS A 230 -21.37 5.79 -6.21
N GLY A 231 -21.72 4.81 -5.43
CA GLY A 231 -21.45 3.42 -5.76
C GLY A 231 -21.30 2.56 -4.52
N TYR A 232 -21.32 1.27 -4.78
CA TYR A 232 -21.18 0.22 -3.80
C TYR A 232 -19.79 -0.38 -3.94
N ASN A 233 -19.21 -0.87 -2.85
CA ASN A 233 -17.91 -1.57 -2.83
C ASN A 233 -16.70 -0.71 -3.21
N PHE A 234 -16.58 0.45 -2.61
CA PHE A 234 -15.31 1.21 -2.63
C PHE A 234 -14.70 1.25 -1.23
N PRO A 235 -13.41 1.01 -1.06
CA PRO A 235 -12.40 0.74 -2.07
C PRO A 235 -12.47 -0.68 -2.68
N GLN A 236 -11.91 -0.82 -3.88
CA GLN A 236 -11.83 -2.09 -4.61
C GLN A 236 -10.42 -2.68 -4.55
N TYR A 237 -10.32 -4.01 -4.57
CA TYR A 237 -9.05 -4.72 -4.42
C TYR A 237 -8.83 -5.73 -5.55
N LEU A 238 -7.57 -5.88 -5.95
CA LEU A 238 -7.14 -6.93 -6.88
C LEU A 238 -6.97 -8.24 -6.12
N LYS A 239 -7.47 -9.31 -6.69
CA LYS A 239 -7.30 -10.68 -6.17
C LYS A 239 -6.09 -11.34 -6.82
N ARG A 240 -5.59 -12.41 -6.23
CA ARG A 240 -4.55 -13.24 -6.83
C ARG A 240 -4.98 -13.77 -8.20
N GLY A 241 -4.08 -13.70 -9.17
CA GLY A 241 -4.32 -14.16 -10.54
C GLY A 241 -4.75 -13.06 -11.49
N GLN A 242 -5.54 -13.43 -12.49
CA GLN A 242 -6.01 -12.49 -13.51
C GLN A 242 -7.13 -11.60 -12.96
N ASN A 243 -7.00 -10.30 -13.17
CA ASN A 243 -7.99 -9.29 -12.87
C ASN A 243 -8.30 -8.48 -14.12
N LYS A 244 -9.55 -8.04 -14.23
CA LYS A 244 -10.00 -7.11 -15.25
C LYS A 244 -10.57 -5.87 -14.57
N ILE A 245 -10.11 -4.71 -14.98
CA ILE A 245 -10.60 -3.42 -14.51
C ILE A 245 -11.17 -2.68 -15.71
N TYR A 246 -12.37 -2.20 -15.53
CA TYR A 246 -13.12 -1.51 -16.58
C TYR A 246 -13.35 -0.06 -16.16
N PHE A 247 -13.14 0.84 -17.10
CA PHE A 247 -13.51 2.24 -16.97
C PHE A 247 -14.42 2.60 -18.14
N ARG A 248 -15.49 3.29 -17.82
CA ARG A 248 -16.39 3.88 -18.80
C ARG A 248 -16.42 5.38 -18.55
N THR A 249 -15.98 6.16 -19.53
CA THR A 249 -15.85 7.60 -19.39
C THR A 249 -16.05 8.27 -20.73
N ALA A 250 -16.72 9.43 -20.73
CA ALA A 250 -16.99 10.16 -21.96
C ALA A 250 -15.73 10.78 -22.57
N TYR A 251 -14.77 11.19 -21.75
CA TYR A 251 -13.73 12.12 -22.15
C TYR A 251 -12.30 11.74 -21.73
N ALA A 252 -12.08 10.61 -21.09
CA ALA A 252 -10.72 10.21 -20.78
C ALA A 252 -9.92 9.91 -22.04
N THR A 253 -8.68 10.37 -22.08
CA THR A 253 -7.73 10.12 -23.16
C THR A 253 -6.83 8.94 -22.86
N GLN A 254 -6.58 8.70 -21.58
CA GLN A 254 -5.77 7.58 -21.09
C GLN A 254 -6.22 7.15 -19.70
N VAL A 255 -6.10 5.85 -19.42
CA VAL A 255 -6.26 5.28 -18.09
C VAL A 255 -5.03 4.46 -17.74
N THR A 256 -4.47 4.71 -16.56
CA THR A 256 -3.30 4.00 -16.05
C THR A 256 -3.65 3.40 -14.69
N VAL A 257 -3.37 2.11 -14.50
CA VAL A 257 -3.51 1.42 -13.22
C VAL A 257 -2.15 1.02 -12.71
N LYS A 258 -1.89 1.31 -11.45
CA LYS A 258 -0.66 0.98 -10.72
C LYS A 258 -1.00 0.11 -9.51
N HIS A 259 -0.24 -0.94 -9.30
CA HIS A 259 -0.41 -1.77 -8.12
C HIS A 259 0.89 -2.37 -7.62
N ARG A 260 0.88 -2.79 -6.35
CA ARG A 260 1.94 -3.57 -5.70
C ARG A 260 1.30 -4.78 -5.06
N GLY A 261 1.85 -5.97 -5.28
CA GLY A 261 1.37 -7.17 -4.60
C GLY A 261 1.57 -7.07 -3.09
N TRP A 262 0.62 -7.60 -2.32
CA TRP A 262 0.69 -7.75 -0.87
C TRP A 262 0.95 -9.21 -0.51
N PHE A 263 1.91 -9.43 0.38
CA PHE A 263 2.40 -10.76 0.78
C PHE A 263 2.37 -10.88 2.31
N LEU A 264 2.17 -12.12 2.78
CA LEU A 264 2.21 -12.48 4.20
C LEU A 264 3.61 -12.80 4.68
#